data_4dd082e7fb2553f9f695256f71458ca0
#
_entry.id   4dd082e7fb2553f9f695256f71458ca0
#
_cell.length_a   1.000
_cell.length_b   1.000
_cell.length_c   1.000
_cell.angle_alpha   90.00
_cell.angle_beta   90.00
_cell.angle_gamma   90.00
#
_symmetry.space_group_name_H-M   'P 1'
#
loop_
_entity.id
_entity.type
_entity.pdbx_description
1 polymer ?
#
loop_
_entity_poly.entity_id
_entity_poly.type
_entity_poly.pdbx_seq_one_letter_code
_entity_poly.pdbx_strand_id
1 'polypeptide(L)'
;MEVSKARHIGRIACAGLWMTAMSVSPAFAQGEGGLSLVEMFQTMGPTAIAVAVVLFIMSFWSIGVAIERVYTYNKARKQSRLYAPQVAKHLKDGRLKEAIALSGSKDFRYSHLAKVVVAGLQEYQFQQETSGGTLNREDVLDTVRRSIQRATALTASDLKKGVSALATIGSTAPFVGLLGTVVGVINAFTGIATVGGAGIGAVSAGISEALVETALGLFVAIPAVWFYNYLTSRLEYFNVEMDNSSSELVDYFIKKTA
;
A
#
# COMPACT_ATOMS: atom_id res chain seq x y z
N MET A 1 -11.11 -25.68 -14.78
CA MET A 1 -11.51 -24.74 -15.83
C MET A 1 -12.46 -23.64 -15.32
N GLU A 2 -13.16 -23.81 -14.21
CA GLU A 2 -14.08 -22.80 -13.64
C GLU A 2 -13.40 -21.66 -12.84
N VAL A 3 -12.28 -21.90 -12.18
CA VAL A 3 -11.57 -20.88 -11.37
C VAL A 3 -10.99 -19.73 -12.22
N SER A 4 -10.75 -19.99 -13.52
CA SER A 4 -10.26 -18.96 -14.47
C SER A 4 -11.38 -17.97 -14.85
N LYS A 5 -12.63 -18.42 -14.98
CA LYS A 5 -13.78 -17.57 -15.35
C LYS A 5 -14.15 -16.59 -14.20
N ALA A 6 -14.08 -17.02 -12.94
CA ALA A 6 -14.40 -16.18 -11.80
C ALA A 6 -13.42 -14.99 -11.63
N ARG A 7 -12.14 -15.17 -12.04
CA ARG A 7 -11.14 -14.07 -12.01
C ARG A 7 -11.37 -13.01 -13.08
N HIS A 8 -11.92 -13.37 -14.22
CA HIS A 8 -12.25 -12.41 -15.29
C HIS A 8 -13.52 -11.61 -14.97
N ILE A 9 -14.51 -12.22 -14.36
CA ILE A 9 -15.76 -11.55 -13.98
C ILE A 9 -15.53 -10.49 -12.90
N GLY A 10 -14.67 -10.75 -11.89
CA GLY A 10 -14.31 -9.76 -10.86
C GLY A 10 -13.55 -8.54 -11.42
N ARG A 11 -12.73 -8.72 -12.45
CA ARG A 11 -11.98 -7.61 -13.10
C ARG A 11 -12.87 -6.73 -13.99
N ILE A 12 -13.87 -7.32 -14.62
CA ILE A 12 -14.84 -6.61 -15.47
C ILE A 12 -15.86 -5.87 -14.59
N ALA A 13 -16.28 -6.45 -13.47
CA ALA A 13 -17.21 -5.81 -12.55
C ALA A 13 -16.60 -4.57 -11.88
N CYS A 14 -15.33 -4.61 -11.43
CA CYS A 14 -14.65 -3.44 -10.88
C CYS A 14 -14.41 -2.33 -11.93
N ALA A 15 -14.03 -2.69 -13.18
CA ALA A 15 -13.85 -1.72 -14.23
C ALA A 15 -15.19 -1.10 -14.68
N GLY A 16 -16.26 -1.89 -14.71
CA GLY A 16 -17.61 -1.42 -15.02
C GLY A 16 -18.18 -0.45 -13.98
N LEU A 17 -17.93 -0.69 -12.70
CA LEU A 17 -18.39 0.21 -11.62
C LEU A 17 -17.68 1.57 -11.64
N TRP A 18 -16.41 1.60 -12.06
CA TRP A 18 -15.66 2.86 -12.23
C TRP A 18 -16.08 3.64 -13.48
N MET A 19 -16.41 2.95 -14.57
CA MET A 19 -16.92 3.62 -15.79
C MET A 19 -18.33 4.18 -15.60
N THR A 20 -19.19 3.50 -14.85
CA THR A 20 -20.53 4.03 -14.53
C THR A 20 -20.50 5.16 -13.52
N ALA A 21 -19.52 5.21 -12.63
CA ALA A 21 -19.33 6.35 -11.71
C ALA A 21 -18.83 7.62 -12.44
N MET A 22 -18.13 7.48 -13.57
CA MET A 22 -17.73 8.62 -14.42
C MET A 22 -18.79 9.05 -15.42
N SER A 23 -19.79 8.22 -15.69
CA SER A 23 -20.94 8.54 -16.54
C SER A 23 -22.17 9.01 -15.72
N VAL A 24 -21.95 9.55 -14.50
CA VAL A 24 -22.97 10.37 -13.85
C VAL A 24 -23.23 11.53 -14.81
N SER A 25 -24.31 11.38 -15.56
CA SER A 25 -24.76 12.29 -16.59
C SER A 25 -24.75 13.72 -16.08
N PRO A 26 -24.44 14.71 -16.93
CA PRO A 26 -24.53 16.13 -16.59
C PRO A 26 -25.96 16.61 -16.26
N ALA A 27 -26.90 15.70 -16.02
CA ALA A 27 -28.25 16.00 -15.57
C ALA A 27 -28.31 16.72 -14.21
N PHE A 28 -27.25 16.63 -13.38
CA PHE A 28 -27.10 17.48 -12.19
C PHE A 28 -26.52 18.86 -12.49
N ALA A 29 -26.12 19.15 -13.75
CA ALA A 29 -25.51 20.42 -14.13
C ALA A 29 -26.48 21.37 -14.86
N GLN A 30 -27.78 21.04 -15.01
CA GLN A 30 -28.76 21.81 -15.76
C GLN A 30 -29.93 22.34 -14.91
N GLY A 31 -29.79 22.41 -13.56
CA GLY A 31 -30.65 23.27 -12.79
C GLY A 31 -30.04 24.68 -12.82
N GLU A 32 -30.83 25.71 -13.17
CA GLU A 32 -30.53 27.14 -12.95
C GLU A 32 -30.36 27.36 -11.43
N GLY A 33 -29.18 27.07 -10.90
CA GLY A 33 -28.84 26.96 -9.47
C GLY A 33 -27.89 25.80 -9.18
N GLY A 34 -27.37 25.13 -10.22
CA GLY A 34 -26.42 24.03 -10.09
C GLY A 34 -25.11 24.53 -9.47
N LEU A 35 -24.81 23.99 -8.29
CA LEU A 35 -23.57 24.21 -7.56
C LEU A 35 -22.36 23.95 -8.49
N SER A 36 -21.88 25.02 -9.13
CA SER A 36 -20.62 24.97 -9.87
C SER A 36 -19.51 24.76 -8.82
N LEU A 37 -18.86 23.60 -8.83
CA LEU A 37 -17.75 23.32 -7.93
C LEU A 37 -16.69 24.43 -7.99
N VAL A 38 -16.50 25.04 -9.18
CA VAL A 38 -15.57 26.15 -9.39
C VAL A 38 -16.03 27.43 -8.69
N GLU A 39 -17.30 27.80 -8.79
CA GLU A 39 -17.86 28.96 -8.08
C GLU A 39 -17.83 28.75 -6.58
N MET A 40 -18.07 27.52 -6.12
CA MET A 40 -17.98 27.14 -4.72
C MET A 40 -16.56 27.29 -4.17
N PHE A 41 -15.54 26.89 -4.91
CA PHE A 41 -14.13 27.13 -4.51
C PHE A 41 -13.77 28.61 -4.46
N GLN A 42 -14.38 29.46 -5.30
CA GLN A 42 -14.12 30.92 -5.31
C GLN A 42 -14.81 31.64 -4.15
N THR A 43 -15.89 31.09 -3.61
CA THR A 43 -16.64 31.69 -2.49
C THR A 43 -16.23 31.13 -1.13
N MET A 44 -15.36 30.11 -1.09
CA MET A 44 -14.90 29.47 0.14
C MET A 44 -14.17 30.47 1.07
N GLY A 45 -14.54 30.42 2.33
CA GLY A 45 -13.84 31.14 3.39
C GLY A 45 -12.40 30.62 3.60
N PRO A 46 -11.52 31.42 4.25
CA PRO A 46 -10.12 31.04 4.43
C PRO A 46 -9.92 29.73 5.22
N THR A 47 -10.83 29.40 6.12
CA THR A 47 -10.81 28.14 6.89
C THR A 47 -11.15 26.93 6.01
N ALA A 48 -12.14 27.05 5.14
CA ALA A 48 -12.52 26.04 4.17
C ALA A 48 -11.40 25.75 3.16
N ILE A 49 -10.75 26.81 2.67
CA ILE A 49 -9.59 26.69 1.79
C ILE A 49 -8.46 25.91 2.50
N ALA A 50 -8.19 26.22 3.77
CA ALA A 50 -7.15 25.50 4.52
C ALA A 50 -7.46 23.99 4.66
N VAL A 51 -8.70 23.63 4.98
CA VAL A 51 -9.16 22.24 5.06
C VAL A 51 -9.04 21.54 3.69
N ALA A 52 -9.51 22.19 2.63
CA ALA A 52 -9.43 21.67 1.28
C ALA A 52 -7.98 21.41 0.85
N VAL A 53 -7.05 22.35 1.12
CA VAL A 53 -5.62 22.20 0.81
C VAL A 53 -5.02 21.00 1.54
N VAL A 54 -5.33 20.81 2.83
CA VAL A 54 -4.87 19.65 3.59
C VAL A 54 -5.39 18.36 2.97
N LEU A 55 -6.67 18.29 2.62
CA LEU A 55 -7.27 17.12 1.99
C LEU A 55 -6.66 16.83 0.61
N PHE A 56 -6.37 17.86 -0.20
CA PHE A 56 -5.67 17.68 -1.48
C PHE A 56 -4.26 17.13 -1.29
N ILE A 57 -3.48 17.64 -0.33
CA ILE A 57 -2.15 17.12 -0.02
C ILE A 57 -2.24 15.64 0.39
N MET A 58 -3.18 15.29 1.26
CA MET A 58 -3.42 13.90 1.67
C MET A 58 -3.80 13.01 0.48
N SER A 59 -4.63 13.50 -0.43
CA SER A 59 -5.05 12.78 -1.65
C SER A 59 -3.86 12.50 -2.56
N PHE A 60 -3.08 13.51 -2.92
CA PHE A 60 -1.89 13.34 -3.77
C PHE A 60 -0.87 12.39 -3.14
N TRP A 61 -0.64 12.53 -1.84
CA TRP A 61 0.25 11.63 -1.11
C TRP A 61 -0.23 10.18 -1.15
N SER A 62 -1.52 9.95 -0.90
CA SER A 62 -2.09 8.59 -0.89
C SER A 62 -2.01 7.94 -2.27
N ILE A 63 -2.33 8.67 -3.34
CA ILE A 63 -2.24 8.19 -4.71
C ILE A 63 -0.77 7.88 -5.08
N GLY A 64 0.15 8.77 -4.73
CA GLY A 64 1.59 8.59 -4.98
C GLY A 64 2.12 7.31 -4.32
N VAL A 65 1.81 7.10 -3.03
CA VAL A 65 2.19 5.89 -2.30
C VAL A 65 1.52 4.66 -2.91
N ALA A 66 0.24 4.71 -3.25
CA ALA A 66 -0.48 3.59 -3.84
C ALA A 66 0.17 3.14 -5.16
N ILE A 67 0.44 4.08 -6.08
CA ILE A 67 1.07 3.79 -7.38
C ILE A 67 2.46 3.18 -7.18
N GLU A 68 3.29 3.79 -6.34
CA GLU A 68 4.66 3.33 -6.06
C GLU A 68 4.66 1.92 -5.47
N ARG A 69 3.78 1.63 -4.50
CA ARG A 69 3.68 0.31 -3.87
C ARG A 69 3.14 -0.75 -4.83
N VAL A 70 2.09 -0.45 -5.59
CA VAL A 70 1.56 -1.38 -6.61
C VAL A 70 2.64 -1.73 -7.63
N TYR A 71 3.41 -0.75 -8.10
CA TYR A 71 4.52 -0.99 -9.03
C TYR A 71 5.59 -1.89 -8.40
N THR A 72 6.03 -1.56 -7.18
CA THR A 72 7.05 -2.32 -6.44
C THR A 72 6.61 -3.77 -6.19
N TYR A 73 5.36 -3.99 -5.76
CA TYR A 73 4.83 -5.33 -5.49
C TYR A 73 4.69 -6.18 -6.77
N ASN A 74 4.24 -5.58 -7.87
CA ASN A 74 4.16 -6.27 -9.15
C ASN A 74 5.56 -6.70 -9.64
N LYS A 75 6.55 -5.84 -9.46
CA LYS A 75 7.94 -6.12 -9.81
C LYS A 75 8.55 -7.19 -8.91
N ALA A 76 8.32 -7.10 -7.59
CA ALA A 76 8.74 -8.10 -6.61
C ALA A 76 8.18 -9.47 -6.95
N ARG A 77 6.88 -9.57 -7.21
CA ARG A 77 6.21 -10.81 -7.59
C ARG A 77 6.77 -11.41 -8.90
N LYS A 78 6.95 -10.57 -9.93
CA LYS A 78 7.50 -11.03 -11.21
C LYS A 78 8.91 -11.59 -11.05
N GLN A 79 9.77 -10.86 -10.34
CA GLN A 79 11.15 -11.29 -10.11
C GLN A 79 11.22 -12.55 -9.24
N SER A 80 10.43 -12.65 -8.17
CA SER A 80 10.42 -13.82 -7.30
C SER A 80 9.96 -15.09 -8.03
N ARG A 81 8.98 -14.99 -8.92
CA ARG A 81 8.53 -16.12 -9.74
C ARG A 81 9.58 -16.62 -10.72
N LEU A 82 10.43 -15.72 -11.24
CA LEU A 82 11.54 -16.10 -12.13
C LEU A 82 12.74 -16.63 -11.33
N TYR A 83 12.94 -16.10 -10.13
CA TYR A 83 14.05 -16.46 -9.25
C TYR A 83 13.91 -17.86 -8.67
N ALA A 84 12.75 -18.21 -8.11
CA ALA A 84 12.56 -19.46 -7.37
C ALA A 84 12.99 -20.73 -8.13
N PRO A 85 12.61 -20.97 -9.41
CA PRO A 85 13.03 -22.16 -10.13
C PRO A 85 14.53 -22.17 -10.45
N GLN A 86 15.12 -20.99 -10.66
CA GLN A 86 16.55 -20.88 -10.99
C GLN A 86 17.42 -21.20 -9.77
N VAL A 87 17.11 -20.63 -8.61
CA VAL A 87 17.84 -20.92 -7.38
C VAL A 87 17.67 -22.37 -6.95
N ALA A 88 16.47 -22.93 -7.08
CA ALA A 88 16.21 -24.35 -6.78
C ALA A 88 17.07 -25.29 -7.65
N LYS A 89 17.27 -24.96 -8.94
CA LYS A 89 18.15 -25.71 -9.83
C LYS A 89 19.60 -25.66 -9.34
N HIS A 90 20.14 -24.46 -9.06
CA HIS A 90 21.52 -24.33 -8.57
C HIS A 90 21.74 -25.06 -7.23
N LEU A 91 20.75 -25.03 -6.34
CA LEU A 91 20.81 -25.76 -5.07
C LEU A 91 20.80 -27.28 -5.28
N LYS A 92 19.95 -27.81 -6.16
CA LYS A 92 19.93 -29.24 -6.51
C LYS A 92 21.25 -29.71 -7.11
N ASP A 93 21.88 -28.88 -7.95
CA ASP A 93 23.18 -29.16 -8.56
C ASP A 93 24.37 -28.97 -7.59
N GLY A 94 24.10 -28.57 -6.32
CA GLY A 94 25.13 -28.33 -5.30
C GLY A 94 25.97 -27.06 -5.50
N ARG A 95 25.60 -26.21 -6.45
CA ARG A 95 26.31 -24.99 -6.87
C ARG A 95 25.96 -23.79 -6.00
N LEU A 96 26.41 -23.82 -4.73
CA LEU A 96 26.08 -22.80 -3.72
C LEU A 96 26.55 -21.38 -4.13
N LYS A 97 27.79 -21.26 -4.64
CA LYS A 97 28.37 -19.97 -5.05
C LYS A 97 27.57 -19.32 -6.18
N GLU A 98 27.09 -20.12 -7.15
CA GLU A 98 26.26 -19.62 -8.24
C GLU A 98 24.87 -19.20 -7.74
N ALA A 99 24.28 -19.93 -6.79
CA ALA A 99 23.02 -19.56 -6.15
C ALA A 99 23.12 -18.22 -5.41
N ILE A 100 24.23 -17.97 -4.71
CA ILE A 100 24.51 -16.69 -4.03
C ILE A 100 24.67 -15.57 -5.07
N ALA A 101 25.47 -15.78 -6.11
CA ALA A 101 25.69 -14.79 -7.18
C ALA A 101 24.38 -14.43 -7.91
N LEU A 102 23.55 -15.43 -8.21
CA LEU A 102 22.21 -15.23 -8.79
C LEU A 102 21.35 -14.36 -7.89
N SER A 103 21.32 -14.65 -6.60
CA SER A 103 20.50 -13.95 -5.61
C SER A 103 20.92 -12.49 -5.41
N GLY A 104 22.22 -12.19 -5.57
CA GLY A 104 22.78 -10.83 -5.51
C GLY A 104 22.69 -10.06 -6.83
N SER A 105 22.19 -10.65 -7.91
CA SER A 105 22.13 -9.99 -9.21
C SER A 105 21.15 -8.82 -9.26
N LYS A 106 21.44 -7.84 -10.14
CA LYS A 106 20.57 -6.66 -10.34
C LYS A 106 19.18 -7.04 -10.85
N ASP A 107 19.05 -8.18 -11.53
CA ASP A 107 17.80 -8.65 -12.11
C ASP A 107 16.77 -9.05 -11.03
N PHE A 108 17.25 -9.50 -9.87
CA PHE A 108 16.40 -9.94 -8.75
C PHE A 108 16.39 -8.99 -7.56
N ARG A 109 16.85 -7.74 -7.73
CA ARG A 109 16.93 -6.73 -6.66
C ARG A 109 15.61 -6.50 -5.92
N TYR A 110 14.47 -6.60 -6.61
CA TYR A 110 13.14 -6.41 -6.03
C TYR A 110 12.53 -7.73 -5.52
N SER A 111 13.14 -8.87 -5.81
CA SER A 111 12.66 -10.16 -5.34
C SER A 111 12.76 -10.26 -3.82
N HIS A 112 11.63 -10.43 -3.15
CA HIS A 112 11.59 -10.68 -1.71
C HIS A 112 12.20 -12.04 -1.37
N LEU A 113 12.01 -13.06 -2.23
CA LEU A 113 12.62 -14.38 -2.04
C LEU A 113 14.13 -14.34 -2.15
N ALA A 114 14.67 -13.62 -3.15
CA ALA A 114 16.13 -13.53 -3.32
C ALA A 114 16.83 -12.92 -2.10
N LYS A 115 16.23 -11.89 -1.48
CA LYS A 115 16.75 -11.24 -0.27
C LYS A 115 16.82 -12.19 0.93
N VAL A 116 15.81 -13.02 1.09
CA VAL A 116 15.74 -13.97 2.22
C VAL A 116 16.68 -15.15 1.98
N VAL A 117 16.65 -15.73 0.78
CA VAL A 117 17.45 -16.88 0.42
C VAL A 117 18.96 -16.54 0.45
N VAL A 118 19.37 -15.38 -0.08
CA VAL A 118 20.78 -14.97 -0.06
C VAL A 118 21.33 -14.86 1.36
N ALA A 119 20.54 -14.37 2.31
CA ALA A 119 20.98 -14.24 3.70
C ALA A 119 21.25 -15.61 4.33
N GLY A 120 20.39 -16.60 4.07
CA GLY A 120 20.62 -17.98 4.52
C GLY A 120 21.81 -18.66 3.86
N LEU A 121 21.96 -18.48 2.53
CA LEU A 121 23.07 -19.07 1.78
C LEU A 121 24.43 -18.48 2.17
N GLN A 122 24.50 -17.17 2.36
CA GLN A 122 25.73 -16.48 2.79
C GLN A 122 26.13 -16.89 4.20
N GLU A 123 25.16 -16.96 5.12
CA GLU A 123 25.42 -17.40 6.49
C GLU A 123 25.94 -18.85 6.52
N TYR A 124 25.30 -19.75 5.75
CA TYR A 124 25.76 -21.13 5.66
C TYR A 124 27.18 -21.24 5.08
N GLN A 125 27.48 -20.48 4.03
CA GLN A 125 28.83 -20.44 3.44
C GLN A 125 29.85 -19.91 4.45
N PHE A 126 29.54 -18.82 5.15
CA PHE A 126 30.40 -18.23 6.16
C PHE A 126 30.71 -19.20 7.30
N GLN A 127 29.71 -19.92 7.79
CA GLN A 127 29.90 -20.92 8.83
C GLN A 127 30.79 -22.09 8.35
N GLN A 128 30.66 -22.52 7.12
CA GLN A 128 31.52 -23.56 6.54
C GLN A 128 32.97 -23.10 6.40
N GLU A 129 33.20 -21.86 5.98
CA GLU A 129 34.56 -21.32 5.79
C GLU A 129 35.26 -21.02 7.13
N THR A 130 34.49 -20.54 8.13
CA THR A 130 35.09 -20.12 9.44
C THR A 130 35.34 -21.28 10.40
N SER A 131 34.49 -22.31 10.36
CA SER A 131 34.49 -23.35 11.39
C SER A 131 35.42 -24.50 11.10
N GLY A 132 35.98 -24.66 9.90
CA GLY A 132 36.89 -25.75 9.54
C GLY A 132 36.41 -27.16 9.96
N GLY A 133 35.11 -27.36 10.19
CA GLY A 133 34.52 -28.63 10.62
C GLY A 133 34.40 -28.84 12.13
N THR A 134 34.69 -27.82 12.97
CA THR A 134 34.67 -27.94 14.44
C THR A 134 33.34 -27.53 15.09
N LEU A 135 32.46 -26.82 14.39
CA LEU A 135 31.15 -26.43 14.96
C LEU A 135 30.15 -27.59 14.90
N ASN A 136 29.35 -27.67 15.95
CA ASN A 136 28.21 -28.59 16.00
C ASN A 136 27.24 -28.23 14.88
N ARG A 137 26.77 -29.22 14.15
CA ARG A 137 25.82 -29.10 13.04
C ARG A 137 24.57 -28.30 13.45
N GLU A 138 24.05 -28.54 14.65
CA GLU A 138 22.88 -27.86 15.16
C GLU A 138 23.11 -26.36 15.33
N ASP A 139 24.30 -25.95 15.81
CA ASP A 139 24.65 -24.54 15.98
C ASP A 139 24.72 -23.79 14.64
N VAL A 140 25.25 -24.45 13.59
CA VAL A 140 25.28 -23.88 12.22
C VAL A 140 23.85 -23.67 11.70
N LEU A 141 23.00 -24.68 11.81
CA LEU A 141 21.61 -24.60 11.35
C LEU A 141 20.81 -23.54 12.11
N ASP A 142 21.03 -23.43 13.43
CA ASP A 142 20.38 -22.41 14.24
C ASP A 142 20.81 -20.98 13.86
N THR A 143 22.09 -20.79 13.54
CA THR A 143 22.61 -19.50 13.11
C THR A 143 22.05 -19.12 11.74
N VAL A 144 22.01 -20.08 10.80
CA VAL A 144 21.38 -19.90 9.48
C VAL A 144 19.90 -19.56 9.63
N ARG A 145 19.16 -20.28 10.47
CA ARG A 145 17.74 -20.02 10.72
C ARG A 145 17.51 -18.61 11.25
N ARG A 146 18.31 -18.17 12.21
CA ARG A 146 18.26 -16.79 12.75
C ARG A 146 18.58 -15.75 11.68
N SER A 147 19.54 -16.01 10.79
CA SER A 147 19.86 -15.10 9.68
C SER A 147 18.69 -14.96 8.71
N ILE A 148 18.06 -16.07 8.33
CA ILE A 148 16.88 -16.11 7.48
C ILE A 148 15.72 -15.34 8.13
N GLN A 149 15.44 -15.58 9.41
CA GLN A 149 14.37 -14.88 10.14
C GLN A 149 14.58 -13.37 10.19
N ARG A 150 15.81 -12.90 10.45
CA ARG A 150 16.15 -11.47 10.40
C ARG A 150 15.94 -10.90 9.00
N ALA A 151 16.38 -11.60 7.95
CA ALA A 151 16.21 -11.16 6.57
C ALA A 151 14.72 -11.10 6.16
N THR A 152 13.91 -12.06 6.60
CA THR A 152 12.47 -12.09 6.39
C THR A 152 11.79 -10.89 7.07
N ALA A 153 12.10 -10.64 8.34
CA ALA A 153 11.55 -9.52 9.09
C ALA A 153 11.91 -8.16 8.48
N LEU A 154 13.18 -7.98 8.07
CA LEU A 154 13.64 -6.76 7.40
C LEU A 154 12.95 -6.57 6.05
N THR A 155 12.84 -7.63 5.25
CA THR A 155 12.19 -7.58 3.93
C THR A 155 10.70 -7.27 4.07
N ALA A 156 10.00 -7.88 5.02
CA ALA A 156 8.61 -7.58 5.33
C ALA A 156 8.42 -6.12 5.77
N SER A 157 9.32 -5.60 6.63
CA SER A 157 9.32 -4.20 7.04
C SER A 157 9.53 -3.25 5.87
N ASP A 158 10.47 -3.55 4.95
CA ASP A 158 10.71 -2.75 3.75
C ASP A 158 9.49 -2.73 2.80
N LEU A 159 8.84 -3.86 2.63
CA LEU A 159 7.62 -3.95 1.82
C LEU A 159 6.45 -3.17 2.45
N LYS A 160 6.36 -3.12 3.79
CA LYS A 160 5.31 -2.39 4.53
C LYS A 160 5.49 -0.87 4.51
N LYS A 161 6.68 -0.35 4.20
CA LYS A 161 6.94 1.10 4.16
C LYS A 161 5.91 1.83 3.30
N GLY A 162 5.38 2.93 3.81
CA GLY A 162 4.37 3.75 3.13
C GLY A 162 2.93 3.22 3.19
N VAL A 163 2.72 1.90 3.36
CA VAL A 163 1.36 1.34 3.44
C VAL A 163 0.62 1.85 4.67
N SER A 164 1.33 2.06 5.79
CA SER A 164 0.75 2.65 7.01
C SER A 164 0.24 4.08 6.82
N ALA A 165 0.85 4.86 5.92
CA ALA A 165 0.36 6.20 5.59
C ALA A 165 -1.03 6.16 4.95
N LEU A 166 -1.32 5.16 4.11
CA LEU A 166 -2.66 4.97 3.54
C LEU A 166 -3.71 4.67 4.63
N ALA A 167 -3.35 3.87 5.63
CA ALA A 167 -4.23 3.61 6.77
C ALA A 167 -4.52 4.90 7.55
N THR A 168 -3.48 5.71 7.82
CA THR A 168 -3.62 6.98 8.52
C THR A 168 -4.50 7.95 7.74
N ILE A 169 -4.25 8.13 6.43
CA ILE A 169 -5.06 8.99 5.58
C ILE A 169 -6.51 8.51 5.55
N GLY A 170 -6.73 7.21 5.33
CA GLY A 170 -8.07 6.62 5.28
C GLY A 170 -8.87 6.82 6.56
N SER A 171 -8.22 6.77 7.73
CA SER A 171 -8.86 6.98 9.02
C SER A 171 -9.01 8.46 9.40
N THR A 172 -8.10 9.34 9.00
CA THR A 172 -8.08 10.74 9.45
C THR A 172 -8.75 11.72 8.48
N ALA A 173 -8.73 11.46 7.17
CA ALA A 173 -9.32 12.37 6.17
C ALA A 173 -10.81 12.67 6.41
N PRO A 174 -11.67 11.71 6.82
CA PRO A 174 -13.06 12.02 7.15
C PRO A 174 -13.19 12.99 8.33
N PHE A 175 -12.32 12.87 9.34
CA PHE A 175 -12.32 13.76 10.49
C PHE A 175 -11.83 15.17 10.15
N VAL A 176 -10.89 15.29 9.20
CA VAL A 176 -10.46 16.59 8.67
C VAL A 176 -11.62 17.26 7.94
N GLY A 177 -12.38 16.52 7.12
CA GLY A 177 -13.59 17.03 6.47
C GLY A 177 -14.69 17.41 7.49
N LEU A 178 -14.90 16.59 8.51
CA LEU A 178 -15.85 16.89 9.59
C LEU A 178 -15.43 18.15 10.38
N LEU A 179 -14.14 18.32 10.66
CA LEU A 179 -13.64 19.55 11.29
C LEU A 179 -14.02 20.77 10.46
N GLY A 180 -13.87 20.68 9.14
CA GLY A 180 -14.28 21.72 8.21
C GLY A 180 -15.76 22.07 8.34
N THR A 181 -16.65 21.05 8.38
CA THR A 181 -18.09 21.33 8.57
C THR A 181 -18.39 22.01 9.89
N VAL A 182 -17.75 21.61 10.99
CA VAL A 182 -17.98 22.25 12.31
C VAL A 182 -17.57 23.71 12.25
N VAL A 183 -16.42 24.03 11.72
CA VAL A 183 -15.93 25.42 11.61
C VAL A 183 -16.81 26.23 10.63
N GLY A 184 -17.17 25.66 9.48
CA GLY A 184 -17.99 26.29 8.47
C GLY A 184 -19.40 26.67 9.00
N VAL A 185 -20.03 25.76 9.75
CA VAL A 185 -21.31 26.00 10.39
C VAL A 185 -21.21 27.10 11.48
N ILE A 186 -20.16 27.06 12.31
CA ILE A 186 -19.92 28.14 13.31
C ILE A 186 -19.78 29.49 12.60
N ASN A 187 -19.02 29.59 11.54
CA ASN A 187 -18.82 30.82 10.78
C ASN A 187 -20.14 31.32 10.16
N ALA A 188 -20.95 30.41 9.59
CA ALA A 188 -22.26 30.75 9.03
C ALA A 188 -23.19 31.37 10.07
N PHE A 189 -23.27 30.82 11.28
CA PHE A 189 -24.09 31.39 12.36
C PHE A 189 -23.50 32.69 12.96
N THR A 190 -22.17 32.78 13.06
CA THR A 190 -21.53 34.01 13.55
C THR A 190 -21.79 35.19 12.59
N GLY A 191 -21.84 34.93 11.29
CA GLY A 191 -22.18 35.94 10.27
C GLY A 191 -23.56 36.54 10.47
N ILE A 192 -24.58 35.78 10.93
CA ILE A 192 -25.92 36.31 11.23
C ILE A 192 -25.85 37.27 12.43
N ALA A 193 -25.12 36.89 13.47
CA ALA A 193 -25.07 37.66 14.71
C ALA A 193 -24.40 39.02 14.54
N THR A 194 -23.43 39.12 13.59
CA THR A 194 -22.65 40.36 13.40
C THR A 194 -23.28 41.34 12.39
N VAL A 195 -23.98 40.86 11.38
CA VAL A 195 -24.48 41.69 10.27
C VAL A 195 -25.97 42.02 10.38
N GLY A 196 -26.66 41.54 11.41
CA GLY A 196 -28.03 41.95 11.77
C GLY A 196 -29.12 41.80 10.69
N GLY A 197 -28.84 41.08 9.61
CA GLY A 197 -29.74 40.96 8.46
C GLY A 197 -29.25 40.03 7.36
N ALA A 198 -28.17 39.27 7.58
CA ALA A 198 -27.74 38.23 6.67
C ALA A 198 -28.84 37.15 6.63
N GLY A 199 -29.70 37.20 5.64
CA GLY A 199 -30.86 36.34 5.52
C GLY A 199 -30.51 34.87 5.46
N ILE A 200 -31.52 34.00 5.54
CA ILE A 200 -31.45 32.52 5.42
C ILE A 200 -30.51 32.05 4.29
N GLY A 201 -30.34 32.86 3.22
CA GLY A 201 -29.44 32.58 2.11
C GLY A 201 -27.96 32.48 2.48
N ALA A 202 -27.46 33.37 3.35
CA ALA A 202 -26.05 33.36 3.78
C ALA A 202 -25.73 32.10 4.63
N VAL A 203 -26.70 31.73 5.49
CA VAL A 203 -26.56 30.49 6.31
C VAL A 203 -26.58 29.25 5.41
N SER A 204 -27.51 29.22 4.46
CA SER A 204 -27.62 28.12 3.51
C SER A 204 -26.33 27.94 2.69
N ALA A 205 -25.71 29.03 2.24
CA ALA A 205 -24.42 28.99 1.53
C ALA A 205 -23.29 28.43 2.41
N GLY A 206 -23.16 28.92 3.66
CA GLY A 206 -22.11 28.42 4.57
C GLY A 206 -22.29 26.96 4.98
N ILE A 207 -23.53 26.48 5.14
CA ILE A 207 -23.82 25.08 5.40
C ILE A 207 -23.49 24.23 4.15
N SER A 208 -23.85 24.68 2.96
CA SER A 208 -23.50 24.00 1.70
C SER A 208 -22.01 23.84 1.54
N GLU A 209 -21.23 24.90 1.77
CA GLU A 209 -19.77 24.89 1.75
C GLU A 209 -19.23 23.86 2.73
N ALA A 210 -19.70 23.87 3.96
CA ALA A 210 -19.30 22.93 4.99
C ALA A 210 -19.56 21.47 4.58
N LEU A 211 -20.71 21.14 4.02
CA LEU A 211 -21.05 19.77 3.60
C LEU A 211 -20.10 19.25 2.51
N VAL A 212 -19.62 20.13 1.63
CA VAL A 212 -18.65 19.75 0.59
C VAL A 212 -17.29 19.37 1.20
N GLU A 213 -16.86 20.03 2.26
CA GLU A 213 -15.61 19.67 2.96
C GLU A 213 -15.67 18.23 3.50
N THR A 214 -16.82 17.82 4.09
CA THR A 214 -16.98 16.42 4.51
C THR A 214 -17.01 15.47 3.31
N ALA A 215 -17.70 15.83 2.24
CA ALA A 215 -17.70 15.01 1.02
C ALA A 215 -16.30 14.84 0.44
N LEU A 216 -15.47 15.89 0.42
CA LEU A 216 -14.06 15.83 0.02
C LEU A 216 -13.24 14.93 0.95
N GLY A 217 -13.44 15.02 2.27
CA GLY A 217 -12.78 14.14 3.24
C GLY A 217 -13.07 12.65 2.98
N LEU A 218 -14.32 12.31 2.71
CA LEU A 218 -14.74 10.95 2.34
C LEU A 218 -14.18 10.52 0.99
N PHE A 219 -14.16 11.41 0.01
CA PHE A 219 -13.61 11.14 -1.32
C PHE A 219 -12.12 10.80 -1.27
N VAL A 220 -11.35 11.42 -0.38
CA VAL A 220 -9.94 11.12 -0.13
C VAL A 220 -9.77 9.80 0.65
N ALA A 221 -10.61 9.56 1.65
CA ALA A 221 -10.49 8.42 2.54
C ALA A 221 -10.79 7.08 1.84
N ILE A 222 -11.86 7.03 1.03
CA ILE A 222 -12.33 5.77 0.44
C ILE A 222 -11.25 5.10 -0.42
N PRO A 223 -10.61 5.78 -1.39
CA PRO A 223 -9.52 5.17 -2.16
C PRO A 223 -8.31 4.77 -1.29
N ALA A 224 -7.96 5.59 -0.28
CA ALA A 224 -6.85 5.29 0.61
C ALA A 224 -7.07 3.97 1.37
N VAL A 225 -8.28 3.74 1.91
CA VAL A 225 -8.65 2.49 2.58
C VAL A 225 -8.65 1.30 1.61
N TRP A 226 -9.14 1.47 0.39
CA TRP A 226 -9.12 0.40 -0.61
C TRP A 226 -7.70 -0.02 -0.97
N PHE A 227 -6.83 0.94 -1.23
CA PHE A 227 -5.42 0.64 -1.51
C PHE A 227 -4.71 0.04 -0.31
N TYR A 228 -4.98 0.53 0.91
CA TYR A 228 -4.44 -0.06 2.13
C TYR A 228 -4.79 -1.54 2.26
N ASN A 229 -6.06 -1.90 2.15
CA ASN A 229 -6.52 -3.28 2.26
C ASN A 229 -5.93 -4.16 1.14
N TYR A 230 -5.91 -3.67 -0.10
CA TYR A 230 -5.31 -4.38 -1.22
C TYR A 230 -3.82 -4.66 -1.00
N LEU A 231 -3.06 -3.65 -0.59
CA LEU A 231 -1.61 -3.78 -0.38
C LEU A 231 -1.29 -4.66 0.82
N THR A 232 -2.06 -4.57 1.90
CA THR A 232 -1.90 -5.42 3.09
C THR A 232 -2.12 -6.89 2.75
N SER A 233 -3.17 -7.24 2.02
CA SER A 233 -3.40 -8.61 1.56
C SER A 233 -2.26 -9.13 0.66
N ARG A 234 -1.66 -8.26 -0.15
CA ARG A 234 -0.49 -8.63 -0.95
C ARG A 234 0.75 -8.85 -0.11
N LEU A 235 0.95 -8.03 0.92
CA LEU A 235 2.06 -8.17 1.86
C LEU A 235 1.98 -9.48 2.64
N GLU A 236 0.79 -9.86 3.11
CA GLU A 236 0.56 -11.14 3.78
C GLU A 236 0.93 -12.32 2.87
N TYR A 237 0.54 -12.27 1.60
CA TYR A 237 0.93 -13.29 0.62
C TYR A 237 2.46 -13.39 0.48
N PHE A 238 3.18 -12.27 0.40
CA PHE A 238 4.64 -12.28 0.34
C PHE A 238 5.29 -12.83 1.60
N ASN A 239 4.73 -12.56 2.78
CA ASN A 239 5.20 -13.13 4.04
C ASN A 239 5.11 -14.66 4.01
N VAL A 240 3.96 -15.20 3.59
CA VAL A 240 3.79 -16.67 3.44
C VAL A 240 4.76 -17.26 2.43
N GLU A 241 4.98 -16.59 1.28
CA GLU A 241 5.98 -17.05 0.30
C GLU A 241 7.41 -17.06 0.88
N MET A 242 7.78 -16.03 1.66
CA MET A 242 9.10 -15.98 2.32
C MET A 242 9.26 -17.07 3.38
N ASP A 243 8.25 -17.30 4.20
CA ASP A 243 8.28 -18.32 5.25
C ASP A 243 8.37 -19.74 4.66
N ASN A 244 7.63 -20.03 3.58
CA ASN A 244 7.72 -21.29 2.88
C ASN A 244 9.12 -21.51 2.27
N SER A 245 9.65 -20.50 1.56
CA SER A 245 10.99 -20.58 0.98
C SER A 245 12.09 -20.69 2.04
N SER A 246 11.88 -20.07 3.20
CA SER A 246 12.78 -20.18 4.35
C SER A 246 12.83 -21.61 4.89
N SER A 247 11.66 -22.23 5.05
CA SER A 247 11.54 -23.62 5.51
C SER A 247 12.19 -24.60 4.52
N GLU A 248 11.90 -24.44 3.22
CA GLU A 248 12.52 -25.26 2.17
C GLU A 248 14.05 -25.15 2.15
N LEU A 249 14.57 -23.94 2.39
CA LEU A 249 16.02 -23.70 2.43
C LEU A 249 16.65 -24.35 3.66
N VAL A 250 16.02 -24.31 4.81
CA VAL A 250 16.49 -24.99 6.03
C VAL A 250 16.49 -26.51 5.82
N ASP A 251 15.42 -27.06 5.25
CA ASP A 251 15.32 -28.49 4.92
C ASP A 251 16.41 -28.93 3.93
N TYR A 252 16.75 -28.09 2.96
CA TYR A 252 17.87 -28.36 2.04
C TYR A 252 19.20 -28.46 2.79
N PHE A 253 19.45 -27.56 3.75
CA PHE A 253 20.68 -27.61 4.55
C PHE A 253 20.73 -28.84 5.45
N ILE A 254 19.61 -29.21 6.06
CA ILE A 254 19.51 -30.45 6.86
C ILE A 254 19.88 -31.68 6.02
N LYS A 255 19.33 -31.80 4.82
CA LYS A 255 19.62 -32.93 3.93
C LYS A 255 21.05 -32.96 3.39
N LYS A 256 21.64 -31.79 3.15
CA LYS A 256 23.01 -31.69 2.62
C LYS A 256 24.07 -31.99 3.68
N THR A 257 23.73 -31.84 4.94
CA THR A 257 24.64 -32.04 6.07
C THR A 257 24.44 -33.43 6.70
N ALA A 258 23.40 -34.17 6.29
CA ALA A 258 23.17 -35.58 6.64
C ALA A 258 24.01 -36.52 5.77
#